data_756dd8b6244ccc339363d585bfe1743e
#
_entry.id   756dd8b6244ccc339363d585bfe1743e
#
_cell.length_a   1.000
_cell.length_b   1.000
_cell.length_c   1.000
_cell.angle_alpha   90.00
_cell.angle_beta   90.00
_cell.angle_gamma   90.00
#
_symmetry.space_group_name_H-M   'P 1'
#
loop_
_entity.id
_entity.type
_entity.pdbx_description
1 polymer ?
#
loop_
_entity_poly.entity_id
_entity_poly.type
_entity_poly.pdbx_seq_one_letter_code
_entity_poly.pdbx_strand_id
1 'polypeptide(L)'
;MSDQLQQAIESRRTFAIISHPDAGKTTLTEKLLLFGGAIRDAGTVKGKKTGKFATSDWMEIEKQRGISVTSSVMQFDYSGHRVNILDTPGHQDFSEDTYRTLMAVDSAVMIIDVAKGIEAQTVKLFKVCKMRGIPIFTFINKMDRQGKEPLELMEELEEVLGIQSYAMNWPIGMGKEFMGIYDRYNKRIEPFRSEGGRFMDLDENGHLAGEHEMTKTSYYTQALEDIELLEEAGNDFSIDRVKKGELTPVFFGSALANFGVETFLETYLQFAPQPQPRLTKQEDIVDPVETPFSGFVFKIQANMNPAHRDRIAFVRIVSGKFDRGMNVTLSRTGKSFKLSQTTQFLADDREMVSEAVAGDIIGLHDVGNYQIGDTITSGKKFEFEALPQFTPELFMKVTAKNVMKQKHFHKGILQLVQEGAIQYYKTLHLEEVILGAVGQLQFEVFEHRMKNEYNVDVRMEPVGTKIARWIENEEDVKESMSSGRSMLVKDRYDNLVFLFENDFATRWFQDKNPEIRLYSLL
;
A
#
# COMPACT_ATOMS: atom_id res chain seq x y z
N MET A 1 -14.33 -28.64 -12.41
CA MET A 1 -13.41 -27.99 -11.40
C MET A 1 -12.72 -26.76 -11.98
N SER A 2 -12.28 -26.76 -13.24
CA SER A 2 -11.65 -25.58 -13.86
C SER A 2 -12.57 -24.34 -13.88
N ASP A 3 -13.81 -24.48 -14.34
CA ASP A 3 -14.74 -23.35 -14.53
C ASP A 3 -15.12 -22.67 -13.20
N GLN A 4 -15.34 -23.45 -12.13
CA GLN A 4 -15.65 -22.90 -10.80
C GLN A 4 -14.44 -22.17 -10.19
N LEU A 5 -13.23 -22.71 -10.37
CA LEU A 5 -12.01 -22.07 -9.92
C LEU A 5 -11.76 -20.77 -10.69
N GLN A 6 -11.93 -20.81 -12.00
CA GLN A 6 -11.78 -19.64 -12.85
C GLN A 6 -12.77 -18.53 -12.44
N GLN A 7 -14.06 -18.83 -12.29
CA GLN A 7 -15.07 -17.87 -11.82
C GLN A 7 -14.73 -17.30 -10.43
N ALA A 8 -14.26 -18.17 -9.52
CA ALA A 8 -13.84 -17.72 -8.21
C ALA A 8 -12.66 -16.74 -8.29
N ILE A 9 -11.65 -16.99 -9.12
CA ILE A 9 -10.50 -16.09 -9.34
C ILE A 9 -10.95 -14.80 -10.02
N GLU A 10 -11.75 -14.89 -11.07
CA GLU A 10 -12.26 -13.73 -11.81
C GLU A 10 -13.11 -12.77 -10.95
N SER A 11 -13.73 -13.28 -9.89
CA SER A 11 -14.50 -12.47 -8.94
C SER A 11 -13.63 -11.69 -7.94
N ARG A 12 -12.30 -11.90 -7.88
CA ARG A 12 -11.41 -11.19 -6.94
C ARG A 12 -11.04 -9.82 -7.46
N ARG A 13 -11.03 -8.84 -6.53
CA ARG A 13 -10.52 -7.49 -6.77
C ARG A 13 -9.61 -7.12 -5.61
N THR A 14 -8.34 -6.92 -5.90
CA THR A 14 -7.32 -6.64 -4.88
C THR A 14 -6.61 -5.34 -5.23
N PHE A 15 -6.74 -4.33 -4.38
CA PHE A 15 -6.17 -3.02 -4.61
C PHE A 15 -5.57 -2.39 -3.36
N ALA A 16 -4.60 -1.53 -3.58
CA ALA A 16 -4.05 -0.66 -2.54
C ALA A 16 -4.65 0.74 -2.65
N ILE A 17 -4.81 1.39 -1.51
CA ILE A 17 -5.17 2.80 -1.47
C ILE A 17 -3.91 3.61 -1.21
N ILE A 18 -3.58 4.50 -2.13
CA ILE A 18 -2.40 5.38 -2.07
C ILE A 18 -2.82 6.84 -2.03
N SER A 19 -2.12 7.63 -1.23
CA SER A 19 -2.38 9.07 -1.15
C SER A 19 -1.27 9.79 -0.41
N HIS A 20 -1.29 11.12 -0.50
CA HIS A 20 -0.61 11.98 0.48
C HIS A 20 -1.31 11.89 1.86
N PRO A 21 -0.59 12.11 2.99
CA PRO A 21 -1.22 12.23 4.31
C PRO A 21 -2.35 13.25 4.33
N ASP A 22 -3.41 12.96 5.09
CA ASP A 22 -4.63 13.78 5.22
C ASP A 22 -5.52 13.91 3.96
N ALA A 23 -5.23 13.25 2.84
CA ALA A 23 -6.10 13.25 1.67
C ALA A 23 -7.47 12.56 1.91
N GLY A 24 -7.60 11.83 3.01
CA GLY A 24 -8.83 11.12 3.40
C GLY A 24 -8.81 9.63 3.10
N LYS A 25 -7.62 9.04 2.99
CA LYS A 25 -7.40 7.61 2.73
C LYS A 25 -8.19 6.73 3.71
N THR A 26 -7.90 6.84 5.00
CA THR A 26 -8.55 6.06 6.05
C THR A 26 -10.08 6.27 6.07
N THR A 27 -10.55 7.50 5.79
CA THR A 27 -11.98 7.79 5.69
C THR A 27 -12.62 7.05 4.51
N LEU A 28 -11.99 7.03 3.34
CA LEU A 28 -12.49 6.29 2.18
C LEU A 28 -12.49 4.79 2.45
N THR A 29 -11.42 4.24 3.02
CA THR A 29 -11.32 2.83 3.41
C THR A 29 -12.48 2.41 4.33
N GLU A 30 -12.74 3.18 5.40
CA GLU A 30 -13.85 2.92 6.33
C GLU A 30 -15.22 2.97 5.63
N LYS A 31 -15.39 3.87 4.67
CA LYS A 31 -16.64 3.95 3.90
C LYS A 31 -16.83 2.77 2.95
N LEU A 32 -15.77 2.31 2.29
CA LEU A 32 -15.82 1.10 1.46
C LEU A 32 -16.18 -0.14 2.28
N LEU A 33 -15.60 -0.29 3.49
CA LEU A 33 -15.95 -1.36 4.44
C LEU A 33 -17.39 -1.27 4.91
N LEU A 34 -17.90 -0.06 5.14
CA LEU A 34 -19.29 0.17 5.52
C LEU A 34 -20.26 -0.27 4.41
N PHE A 35 -20.00 0.12 3.16
CA PHE A 35 -20.80 -0.33 2.02
C PHE A 35 -20.72 -1.84 1.79
N GLY A 36 -19.56 -2.43 1.99
CA GLY A 36 -19.38 -3.89 1.96
C GLY A 36 -20.03 -4.63 3.12
N GLY A 37 -20.64 -3.91 4.09
CA GLY A 37 -21.25 -4.52 5.27
C GLY A 37 -20.24 -5.15 6.24
N ALA A 38 -18.95 -4.93 6.03
CA ALA A 38 -17.89 -5.49 6.87
C ALA A 38 -17.81 -4.80 8.24
N ILE A 39 -18.24 -3.54 8.32
CA ILE A 39 -18.37 -2.78 9.58
C ILE A 39 -19.76 -2.16 9.68
N ARG A 40 -20.26 -1.95 10.91
CA ARG A 40 -21.58 -1.35 11.14
C ARG A 40 -21.55 0.17 11.14
N ASP A 41 -20.45 0.74 11.59
CA ASP A 41 -20.24 2.19 11.70
C ASP A 41 -18.81 2.52 11.30
N ALA A 42 -18.61 3.51 10.44
CA ALA A 42 -17.28 3.95 10.06
C ALA A 42 -16.58 4.73 11.20
N GLY A 43 -15.34 4.38 11.48
CA GLY A 43 -14.46 5.10 12.41
C GLY A 43 -13.81 6.34 11.78
N THR A 44 -13.02 7.09 12.55
CA THR A 44 -12.26 8.24 12.09
C THR A 44 -10.84 8.25 12.66
N VAL A 45 -9.87 8.75 11.89
CA VAL A 45 -8.46 8.89 12.32
C VAL A 45 -8.33 9.73 13.60
N LYS A 46 -9.19 10.74 13.77
CA LYS A 46 -9.23 11.63 14.95
C LYS A 46 -10.41 11.27 15.86
N GLY A 47 -10.45 10.07 16.40
CA GLY A 47 -11.53 9.53 17.25
C GLY A 47 -11.98 10.39 18.44
N LYS A 48 -11.38 11.57 18.67
CA LYS A 48 -11.71 12.49 19.79
C LYS A 48 -13.14 13.00 19.81
N LYS A 49 -13.86 13.01 18.67
CA LYS A 49 -15.26 13.47 18.60
C LYS A 49 -16.28 12.33 18.69
N THR A 50 -15.92 11.13 18.23
CA THR A 50 -16.85 9.99 18.13
C THR A 50 -16.52 8.85 19.09
N GLY A 51 -15.32 8.85 19.70
CA GLY A 51 -14.84 7.76 20.57
C GLY A 51 -14.47 6.47 19.81
N LYS A 52 -14.61 6.45 18.47
CA LYS A 52 -14.25 5.31 17.61
C LYS A 52 -13.06 5.66 16.72
N PHE A 53 -12.04 4.82 16.73
CA PHE A 53 -10.90 4.90 15.82
C PHE A 53 -11.18 4.07 14.56
N ALA A 54 -10.42 4.33 13.49
CA ALA A 54 -10.53 3.58 12.26
C ALA A 54 -10.07 2.12 12.45
N THR A 55 -10.75 1.20 11.77
CA THR A 55 -10.43 -0.24 11.79
C THR A 55 -9.02 -0.50 11.24
N SER A 56 -8.56 0.31 10.28
CA SER A 56 -7.21 0.22 9.72
C SER A 56 -6.10 0.63 10.69
N ASP A 57 -6.38 1.51 11.67
CA ASP A 57 -5.40 2.05 12.61
C ASP A 57 -5.45 1.26 13.94
N TRP A 58 -4.85 0.09 13.99
CA TRP A 58 -4.92 -0.80 15.14
C TRP A 58 -3.82 -0.56 16.18
N MET A 59 -2.66 0.01 15.79
CA MET A 59 -1.56 0.29 16.71
C MET A 59 -1.86 1.51 17.61
N GLU A 60 -1.44 1.44 18.88
CA GLU A 60 -1.63 2.54 19.82
C GLU A 60 -0.93 3.83 19.37
N ILE A 61 0.24 3.72 18.73
CA ILE A 61 0.97 4.88 18.20
C ILE A 61 0.24 5.53 17.01
N GLU A 62 -0.44 4.73 16.17
CA GLU A 62 -1.29 5.23 15.08
C GLU A 62 -2.46 6.06 15.64
N LYS A 63 -3.13 5.54 16.67
CA LYS A 63 -4.24 6.22 17.34
C LYS A 63 -3.81 7.50 18.04
N GLN A 64 -2.65 7.49 18.71
CA GLN A 64 -2.12 8.66 19.41
C GLN A 64 -1.70 9.78 18.46
N ARG A 65 -1.08 9.43 17.32
CA ARG A 65 -0.57 10.39 16.34
C ARG A 65 -1.57 10.73 15.24
N GLY A 66 -2.57 9.89 15.01
CA GLY A 66 -3.57 10.03 13.95
C GLY A 66 -2.97 9.85 12.55
N ILE A 67 -1.98 8.95 12.42
CA ILE A 67 -1.34 8.57 11.16
C ILE A 67 -1.21 7.05 11.09
N SER A 68 -1.45 6.46 9.92
CA SER A 68 -1.18 5.04 9.66
C SER A 68 0.33 4.82 9.49
N VAL A 69 0.86 3.83 10.20
CA VAL A 69 2.30 3.49 10.27
C VAL A 69 2.59 2.21 9.49
N THR A 70 1.62 1.28 9.48
CA THR A 70 1.72 -0.01 8.79
C THR A 70 0.57 -0.20 7.83
N SER A 71 0.78 -0.99 6.77
CA SER A 71 -0.30 -1.41 5.87
C SER A 71 -1.27 -2.34 6.59
N SER A 72 -2.57 -2.19 6.35
CA SER A 72 -3.62 -3.07 6.84
C SER A 72 -4.24 -3.84 5.68
N VAL A 73 -4.64 -5.08 5.92
CA VAL A 73 -5.37 -5.92 4.96
C VAL A 73 -6.79 -6.10 5.44
N MET A 74 -7.76 -5.78 4.61
CA MET A 74 -9.17 -5.89 4.90
C MET A 74 -9.90 -6.55 3.73
N GLN A 75 -10.88 -7.38 4.02
CA GLN A 75 -11.62 -8.15 3.02
C GLN A 75 -13.12 -8.05 3.26
N PHE A 76 -13.89 -8.02 2.18
CA PHE A 76 -15.36 -8.09 2.24
C PHE A 76 -15.93 -8.59 0.91
N ASP A 77 -17.19 -9.01 0.92
CA ASP A 77 -17.93 -9.39 -0.27
C ASP A 77 -18.90 -8.27 -0.67
N TYR A 78 -18.90 -7.88 -1.95
CA TYR A 78 -19.82 -6.87 -2.48
C TYR A 78 -20.17 -7.16 -3.94
N SER A 79 -21.45 -7.16 -4.27
CA SER A 79 -21.97 -7.34 -5.64
C SER A 79 -21.33 -8.52 -6.40
N GLY A 80 -21.18 -9.67 -5.74
CA GLY A 80 -20.62 -10.90 -6.33
C GLY A 80 -19.09 -10.91 -6.44
N HIS A 81 -18.41 -9.89 -5.94
CA HIS A 81 -16.96 -9.82 -5.88
C HIS A 81 -16.45 -10.00 -4.45
N ARG A 82 -15.32 -10.69 -4.32
CA ARG A 82 -14.50 -10.65 -3.11
C ARG A 82 -13.46 -9.53 -3.27
N VAL A 83 -13.56 -8.53 -2.40
CA VAL A 83 -12.73 -7.34 -2.42
C VAL A 83 -11.67 -7.43 -1.34
N ASN A 84 -10.41 -7.25 -1.71
CA ASN A 84 -9.27 -7.14 -0.80
C ASN A 84 -8.73 -5.72 -0.87
N ILE A 85 -8.81 -4.98 0.23
CA ILE A 85 -8.24 -3.63 0.36
C ILE A 85 -6.94 -3.71 1.16
N LEU A 86 -5.89 -3.13 0.61
CA LEU A 86 -4.63 -2.91 1.30
C LEU A 86 -4.50 -1.42 1.57
N ASP A 87 -4.75 -1.03 2.81
CA ASP A 87 -4.57 0.36 3.25
C ASP A 87 -3.10 0.60 3.54
N THR A 88 -2.47 1.55 2.83
CA THR A 88 -1.04 1.80 2.93
C THR A 88 -0.73 2.99 3.84
N PRO A 89 0.46 3.05 4.49
CA PRO A 89 0.88 4.25 5.19
C PRO A 89 0.97 5.44 4.24
N GLY A 90 0.46 6.61 4.68
CA GLY A 90 0.55 7.84 3.90
C GLY A 90 1.88 8.56 4.04
N HIS A 91 2.62 8.32 5.12
CA HIS A 91 3.86 9.04 5.42
C HIS A 91 5.07 8.46 4.67
N GLN A 92 5.94 9.33 4.14
CA GLN A 92 7.10 8.93 3.33
C GLN A 92 8.10 8.01 4.05
N ASP A 93 8.22 8.10 5.37
CA ASP A 93 9.11 7.26 6.16
C ASP A 93 8.74 5.77 6.09
N PHE A 94 7.48 5.46 5.74
CA PHE A 94 6.98 4.09 5.57
C PHE A 94 6.81 3.69 4.10
N SER A 95 7.49 4.37 3.18
CA SER A 95 7.41 4.08 1.74
C SER A 95 7.74 2.64 1.41
N GLU A 96 8.71 2.02 2.10
CA GLU A 96 9.09 0.62 1.86
C GLU A 96 7.93 -0.36 2.12
N ASP A 97 7.16 -0.17 3.19
CA ASP A 97 5.95 -0.98 3.45
C ASP A 97 4.88 -0.75 2.38
N THR A 98 4.70 0.50 1.95
CA THR A 98 3.80 0.86 0.84
C THR A 98 4.21 0.17 -0.46
N TYR A 99 5.49 0.17 -0.80
CA TYR A 99 5.97 -0.48 -2.03
C TYR A 99 5.77 -2.00 -2.00
N ARG A 100 6.09 -2.65 -0.88
CA ARG A 100 5.84 -4.11 -0.72
C ARG A 100 4.36 -4.44 -0.86
N THR A 101 3.51 -3.58 -0.29
CA THR A 101 2.05 -3.71 -0.39
C THR A 101 1.57 -3.54 -1.83
N LEU A 102 2.11 -2.58 -2.58
CA LEU A 102 1.82 -2.40 -4.01
C LEU A 102 2.23 -3.62 -4.86
N MET A 103 3.21 -4.39 -4.42
CA MET A 103 3.56 -5.64 -5.10
C MET A 103 2.51 -6.75 -4.92
N ALA A 104 1.61 -6.63 -3.93
CA ALA A 104 0.60 -7.64 -3.63
C ALA A 104 -0.78 -7.34 -4.25
N VAL A 105 -0.92 -6.27 -5.04
CA VAL A 105 -2.21 -5.83 -5.60
C VAL A 105 -2.24 -5.88 -7.12
N ASP A 106 -3.45 -5.86 -7.67
CA ASP A 106 -3.71 -5.86 -9.11
C ASP A 106 -4.03 -4.45 -9.65
N SER A 107 -4.39 -3.51 -8.77
CA SER A 107 -4.62 -2.11 -9.10
C SER A 107 -4.40 -1.22 -7.87
N ALA A 108 -4.40 0.10 -8.07
CA ALA A 108 -4.31 1.09 -7.01
C ALA A 108 -5.44 2.12 -7.12
N VAL A 109 -5.94 2.57 -5.98
CA VAL A 109 -6.84 3.72 -5.86
C VAL A 109 -6.03 4.89 -5.32
N MET A 110 -5.85 5.92 -6.14
CA MET A 110 -5.12 7.13 -5.78
C MET A 110 -6.10 8.19 -5.31
N ILE A 111 -5.92 8.68 -4.07
CA ILE A 111 -6.77 9.73 -3.51
C ILE A 111 -6.04 11.06 -3.56
N ILE A 112 -6.74 12.06 -4.10
CA ILE A 112 -6.28 13.45 -4.20
C ILE A 112 -7.23 14.34 -3.39
N ASP A 113 -6.67 15.25 -2.60
CA ASP A 113 -7.42 16.29 -1.91
C ASP A 113 -7.73 17.43 -2.88
N VAL A 114 -9.01 17.75 -3.08
CA VAL A 114 -9.45 18.82 -4.01
C VAL A 114 -8.76 20.16 -3.76
N ALA A 115 -8.44 20.49 -2.51
CA ALA A 115 -7.81 21.76 -2.14
C ALA A 115 -6.30 21.78 -2.37
N LYS A 116 -5.64 20.61 -2.26
CA LYS A 116 -4.17 20.51 -2.36
C LYS A 116 -3.69 20.12 -3.76
N GLY A 117 -4.48 19.31 -4.48
CA GLY A 117 -4.08 18.72 -5.77
C GLY A 117 -3.03 17.63 -5.57
N ILE A 118 -2.09 17.52 -6.50
CA ILE A 118 -1.07 16.48 -6.53
C ILE A 118 0.15 16.88 -5.69
N GLU A 119 0.38 16.17 -4.61
CA GLU A 119 1.49 16.41 -3.70
C GLU A 119 2.68 15.45 -3.98
N ALA A 120 3.88 15.83 -3.56
CA ALA A 120 5.13 15.12 -3.87
C ALA A 120 5.11 13.62 -3.51
N GLN A 121 4.45 13.24 -2.41
CA GLN A 121 4.32 11.83 -2.03
C GLN A 121 3.44 11.05 -3.02
N THR A 122 2.36 11.65 -3.50
CA THR A 122 1.50 11.06 -4.54
C THR A 122 2.28 10.79 -5.82
N VAL A 123 3.14 11.72 -6.25
CA VAL A 123 4.01 11.55 -7.43
C VAL A 123 4.96 10.36 -7.26
N LYS A 124 5.57 10.21 -6.07
CA LYS A 124 6.47 9.08 -5.79
C LYS A 124 5.72 7.74 -5.89
N LEU A 125 4.57 7.62 -5.26
CA LEU A 125 3.76 6.40 -5.27
C LEU A 125 3.22 6.07 -6.67
N PHE A 126 2.79 7.10 -7.41
CA PHE A 126 2.37 6.96 -8.79
C PHE A 126 3.49 6.38 -9.67
N LYS A 127 4.72 6.91 -9.56
CA LYS A 127 5.87 6.39 -10.33
C LYS A 127 6.10 4.91 -10.08
N VAL A 128 5.92 4.44 -8.85
CA VAL A 128 6.03 3.02 -8.52
C VAL A 128 4.96 2.19 -9.20
N CYS A 129 3.70 2.63 -9.14
CA CYS A 129 2.61 1.95 -9.83
C CYS A 129 2.90 1.87 -11.34
N LYS A 130 3.36 2.97 -11.95
CA LYS A 130 3.71 3.03 -13.37
C LYS A 130 4.85 2.08 -13.75
N MET A 131 5.93 2.06 -12.97
CA MET A 131 7.05 1.14 -13.21
C MET A 131 6.65 -0.34 -13.13
N ARG A 132 5.62 -0.65 -12.34
CA ARG A 132 5.12 -2.01 -12.13
C ARG A 132 3.92 -2.36 -13.00
N GLY A 133 3.48 -1.45 -13.87
CA GLY A 133 2.31 -1.65 -14.72
C GLY A 133 0.99 -1.80 -13.94
N ILE A 134 0.91 -1.23 -12.73
CA ILE A 134 -0.28 -1.31 -11.89
C ILE A 134 -1.28 -0.24 -12.35
N PRO A 135 -2.49 -0.62 -12.82
CA PRO A 135 -3.53 0.33 -13.19
C PRO A 135 -3.98 1.20 -12.02
N ILE A 136 -4.24 2.47 -12.29
CA ILE A 136 -4.60 3.45 -11.26
C ILE A 136 -5.99 4.00 -11.53
N PHE A 137 -6.82 4.04 -10.49
CA PHE A 137 -8.11 4.72 -10.44
C PHE A 137 -7.97 5.91 -9.50
N THR A 138 -8.35 7.10 -9.95
CA THR A 138 -8.17 8.34 -9.18
C THR A 138 -9.48 8.77 -8.53
N PHE A 139 -9.46 9.05 -7.23
CA PHE A 139 -10.58 9.59 -6.49
C PHE A 139 -10.24 10.98 -5.94
N ILE A 140 -10.83 12.03 -6.51
CA ILE A 140 -10.69 13.40 -6.04
C ILE A 140 -11.69 13.62 -4.90
N ASN A 141 -11.15 13.72 -3.70
CA ASN A 141 -11.89 13.69 -2.44
C ASN A 141 -12.11 15.09 -1.87
N LYS A 142 -13.10 15.20 -0.98
CA LYS A 142 -13.44 16.41 -0.21
C LYS A 142 -14.14 17.49 -1.03
N MET A 143 -14.97 17.11 -2.01
CA MET A 143 -15.78 18.04 -2.79
C MET A 143 -16.74 18.88 -1.94
N ASP A 144 -17.00 18.46 -0.68
CA ASP A 144 -17.72 19.23 0.35
C ASP A 144 -16.93 20.45 0.87
N ARG A 145 -15.71 20.68 0.38
CA ARG A 145 -14.84 21.82 0.70
C ARG A 145 -14.48 22.61 -0.53
N GLN A 146 -14.16 23.88 -0.32
CA GLN A 146 -13.60 24.70 -1.40
C GLN A 146 -12.20 24.22 -1.77
N GLY A 147 -11.90 24.12 -3.05
CA GLY A 147 -10.63 23.64 -3.59
C GLY A 147 -10.30 24.21 -4.96
N LYS A 148 -9.45 23.52 -5.70
CA LYS A 148 -9.11 23.82 -7.09
C LYS A 148 -10.29 23.48 -8.01
N GLU A 149 -10.36 24.16 -9.14
CA GLU A 149 -11.37 23.85 -10.16
C GLU A 149 -11.17 22.44 -10.75
N PRO A 150 -12.25 21.71 -11.06
CA PRO A 150 -12.15 20.34 -11.55
C PRO A 150 -11.30 20.19 -12.83
N LEU A 151 -11.41 21.12 -13.78
CA LEU A 151 -10.60 21.14 -15.01
C LEU A 151 -9.11 21.34 -14.70
N GLU A 152 -8.78 22.24 -13.76
CA GLU A 152 -7.40 22.46 -13.29
C GLU A 152 -6.80 21.19 -12.70
N LEU A 153 -7.60 20.43 -11.92
CA LEU A 153 -7.14 19.16 -11.33
C LEU A 153 -6.92 18.07 -12.38
N MET A 154 -7.74 18.02 -13.43
CA MET A 154 -7.56 17.10 -14.55
C MET A 154 -6.27 17.42 -15.32
N GLU A 155 -6.03 18.70 -15.61
CA GLU A 155 -4.79 19.17 -16.24
C GLU A 155 -3.56 18.87 -15.39
N GLU A 156 -3.61 19.16 -14.08
CA GLU A 156 -2.53 18.85 -13.14
C GLU A 156 -2.21 17.33 -13.10
N LEU A 157 -3.24 16.46 -13.16
CA LEU A 157 -3.07 15.01 -13.27
C LEU A 157 -2.25 14.63 -14.49
N GLU A 158 -2.59 15.17 -15.65
CA GLU A 158 -1.94 14.85 -16.91
C GLU A 158 -0.52 15.41 -16.99
N GLU A 159 -0.32 16.66 -16.58
CA GLU A 159 0.99 17.32 -16.62
C GLU A 159 1.98 16.76 -15.61
N VAL A 160 1.56 16.61 -14.35
CA VAL A 160 2.47 16.22 -13.25
C VAL A 160 2.77 14.72 -13.27
N LEU A 161 1.78 13.89 -13.56
CA LEU A 161 1.94 12.44 -13.54
C LEU A 161 2.28 11.85 -14.91
N GLY A 162 1.97 12.54 -15.99
CA GLY A 162 2.18 12.05 -17.36
C GLY A 162 1.32 10.83 -17.67
N ILE A 163 0.06 10.85 -17.23
CA ILE A 163 -0.97 9.84 -17.51
C ILE A 163 -2.21 10.55 -18.02
N GLN A 164 -2.85 9.98 -19.03
CA GLN A 164 -4.12 10.53 -19.51
C GLN A 164 -5.24 10.25 -18.49
N SER A 165 -6.24 11.13 -18.46
CA SER A 165 -7.33 11.08 -17.51
C SER A 165 -8.69 11.05 -18.22
N TYR A 166 -9.68 10.37 -17.62
CA TYR A 166 -11.06 10.39 -18.05
C TYR A 166 -11.97 10.58 -16.84
N ALA A 167 -12.71 11.69 -16.80
CA ALA A 167 -13.67 11.93 -15.73
C ALA A 167 -14.89 11.01 -15.89
N MET A 168 -15.06 10.05 -14.99
CA MET A 168 -16.21 9.16 -14.95
C MET A 168 -17.47 9.87 -14.48
N ASN A 169 -17.31 10.83 -13.57
CA ASN A 169 -18.34 11.73 -13.12
C ASN A 169 -17.82 13.17 -13.07
N TRP A 170 -18.72 14.14 -12.98
CA TRP A 170 -18.38 15.55 -12.92
C TRP A 170 -19.12 16.25 -11.78
N PRO A 171 -18.48 17.09 -10.96
CA PRO A 171 -19.13 17.74 -9.84
C PRO A 171 -20.03 18.89 -10.29
N ILE A 172 -21.18 19.04 -9.64
CA ILE A 172 -22.11 20.16 -9.80
C ILE A 172 -21.92 21.05 -8.58
N GLY A 173 -21.14 22.12 -8.74
CA GLY A 173 -20.72 22.99 -7.64
C GLY A 173 -19.64 22.36 -6.75
N MET A 174 -19.20 23.11 -5.73
CA MET A 174 -18.15 22.73 -4.81
C MET A 174 -18.33 23.38 -3.44
N GLY A 175 -17.79 22.79 -2.40
CA GLY A 175 -17.85 23.31 -1.03
C GLY A 175 -19.29 23.40 -0.52
N LYS A 176 -19.70 24.58 -0.10
CA LYS A 176 -21.08 24.81 0.40
C LYS A 176 -22.13 24.72 -0.71
N GLU A 177 -21.72 24.97 -1.94
CA GLU A 177 -22.55 24.97 -3.14
C GLU A 177 -22.52 23.62 -3.86
N PHE A 178 -21.92 22.61 -3.26
CA PHE A 178 -21.87 21.25 -3.82
C PHE A 178 -23.25 20.62 -3.81
N MET A 179 -23.79 20.38 -5.00
CA MET A 179 -25.17 19.92 -5.23
C MET A 179 -25.26 18.46 -5.62
N GLY A 180 -24.17 17.88 -6.17
CA GLY A 180 -24.16 16.51 -6.62
C GLY A 180 -23.06 16.23 -7.63
N ILE A 181 -23.14 15.07 -8.28
CA ILE A 181 -22.29 14.69 -9.39
C ILE A 181 -23.12 14.26 -10.60
N TYR A 182 -22.67 14.64 -11.78
CA TYR A 182 -23.13 14.12 -13.05
C TYR A 182 -22.31 12.88 -13.40
N ASP A 183 -22.91 11.68 -13.37
CA ASP A 183 -22.31 10.41 -13.76
C ASP A 183 -22.27 10.37 -15.31
N ARG A 184 -21.12 10.70 -15.89
CA ARG A 184 -20.92 10.75 -17.33
C ARG A 184 -21.03 9.37 -17.99
N TYR A 185 -20.61 8.34 -17.29
CA TYR A 185 -20.62 6.98 -17.81
C TYR A 185 -22.03 6.39 -17.87
N ASN A 186 -22.81 6.52 -16.80
CA ASN A 186 -24.17 5.98 -16.73
C ASN A 186 -25.26 6.98 -17.17
N LYS A 187 -24.89 8.24 -17.52
CA LYS A 187 -25.80 9.30 -17.94
C LYS A 187 -26.93 9.54 -16.96
N ARG A 188 -26.58 9.88 -15.72
CA ARG A 188 -27.51 10.18 -14.61
C ARG A 188 -26.88 11.18 -13.63
N ILE A 189 -27.69 11.79 -12.78
CA ILE A 189 -27.20 12.66 -11.69
C ILE A 189 -27.39 11.96 -10.34
N GLU A 190 -26.36 11.98 -9.50
CA GLU A 190 -26.42 11.63 -8.08
C GLU A 190 -26.47 12.94 -7.28
N PRO A 191 -27.63 13.32 -6.69
CA PRO A 191 -27.78 14.56 -5.94
C PRO A 191 -27.22 14.44 -4.53
N PHE A 192 -26.55 15.49 -4.02
CA PHE A 192 -25.85 15.46 -2.74
C PHE A 192 -26.76 15.37 -1.51
N ARG A 193 -27.97 15.91 -1.58
CA ARG A 193 -28.96 15.90 -0.49
C ARG A 193 -30.36 15.82 -1.08
N SER A 194 -30.79 14.64 -1.45
CA SER A 194 -32.09 14.45 -2.07
C SER A 194 -33.05 13.72 -1.14
N GLU A 195 -34.28 14.20 -1.06
CA GLU A 195 -35.42 13.49 -0.46
C GLU A 195 -36.06 12.51 -1.45
N GLY A 196 -35.62 12.50 -2.75
CA GLY A 196 -36.33 11.86 -3.85
C GLY A 196 -35.71 10.62 -4.49
N GLY A 197 -34.62 10.09 -3.94
CA GLY A 197 -33.95 8.92 -4.51
C GLY A 197 -32.46 9.10 -4.72
N ARG A 198 -31.73 7.98 -4.98
CA ARG A 198 -30.27 7.97 -5.16
C ARG A 198 -29.84 8.64 -6.47
N PHE A 199 -30.61 8.49 -7.53
CA PHE A 199 -30.28 8.99 -8.86
C PHE A 199 -31.45 9.73 -9.48
N MET A 200 -31.11 10.66 -10.37
CA MET A 200 -32.02 11.40 -11.21
C MET A 200 -31.67 11.11 -12.67
N ASP A 201 -32.67 10.76 -13.48
CA ASP A 201 -32.50 10.44 -14.88
C ASP A 201 -32.32 11.70 -15.74
N LEU A 202 -31.57 11.56 -16.83
CA LEU A 202 -31.35 12.59 -17.83
C LEU A 202 -32.25 12.35 -19.04
N ASP A 203 -32.57 13.44 -19.74
CA ASP A 203 -33.24 13.38 -21.04
C ASP A 203 -32.29 12.95 -22.17
N GLU A 204 -32.81 12.88 -23.39
CA GLU A 204 -32.04 12.49 -24.58
C GLU A 204 -30.85 13.44 -24.89
N ASN A 205 -30.89 14.68 -24.37
CA ASN A 205 -29.85 15.68 -24.55
C ASN A 205 -28.84 15.70 -23.38
N GLY A 206 -28.97 14.81 -22.41
CA GLY A 206 -28.11 14.74 -21.23
C GLY A 206 -28.45 15.77 -20.15
N HIS A 207 -29.62 16.38 -20.20
CA HIS A 207 -30.09 17.33 -19.20
C HIS A 207 -31.00 16.64 -18.19
N LEU A 208 -31.09 17.21 -17.00
CA LEU A 208 -32.00 16.69 -15.97
C LEU A 208 -33.45 16.82 -16.44
N ALA A 209 -34.19 15.72 -16.40
CA ALA A 209 -35.58 15.70 -16.81
C ALA A 209 -36.47 16.46 -15.81
N GLY A 210 -37.27 17.42 -16.32
CA GLY A 210 -38.21 18.20 -15.53
C GLY A 210 -37.63 19.43 -14.83
N GLU A 211 -38.48 20.18 -14.13
CA GLU A 211 -38.07 21.34 -13.33
C GLU A 211 -37.45 20.87 -12.00
N HIS A 212 -36.22 21.26 -11.76
CA HIS A 212 -35.53 21.03 -10.51
C HIS A 212 -34.76 22.28 -10.06
N GLU A 213 -34.62 22.51 -8.75
CA GLU A 213 -33.90 23.69 -8.23
C GLU A 213 -32.44 23.72 -8.70
N MET A 214 -31.80 22.55 -8.87
CA MET A 214 -30.45 22.43 -9.37
C MET A 214 -30.30 23.04 -10.76
N THR A 215 -31.26 22.83 -11.68
CA THR A 215 -31.20 23.31 -13.07
C THR A 215 -31.29 24.84 -13.18
N LYS A 216 -31.71 25.53 -12.14
CA LYS A 216 -31.80 27.00 -12.07
C LYS A 216 -30.49 27.65 -11.60
N THR A 217 -29.46 26.86 -11.28
CA THR A 217 -28.20 27.37 -10.74
C THR A 217 -27.14 27.50 -11.85
N SER A 218 -26.26 28.49 -11.68
CA SER A 218 -25.09 28.64 -12.55
C SER A 218 -24.13 27.46 -12.47
N TYR A 219 -24.09 26.75 -11.33
CA TYR A 219 -23.24 25.57 -11.14
C TYR A 219 -23.65 24.39 -12.01
N TYR A 220 -24.95 24.21 -12.23
CA TYR A 220 -25.46 23.19 -13.14
C TYR A 220 -25.12 23.54 -14.60
N THR A 221 -25.33 24.81 -15.01
CA THR A 221 -24.97 25.27 -16.35
C THR A 221 -23.48 25.13 -16.61
N GLN A 222 -22.63 25.55 -15.66
CA GLN A 222 -21.18 25.39 -15.77
C GLN A 222 -20.77 23.92 -15.89
N ALA A 223 -21.37 23.02 -15.10
CA ALA A 223 -21.06 21.59 -15.18
C ALA A 223 -21.40 21.00 -16.55
N LEU A 224 -22.50 21.44 -17.19
CA LEU A 224 -22.85 20.99 -18.54
C LEU A 224 -21.85 21.52 -19.59
N GLU A 225 -21.46 22.80 -19.50
CA GLU A 225 -20.43 23.39 -20.38
C GLU A 225 -19.08 22.66 -20.24
N ASP A 226 -18.66 22.36 -19.01
CA ASP A 226 -17.44 21.59 -18.77
C ASP A 226 -17.54 20.16 -19.33
N ILE A 227 -18.69 19.50 -19.21
CA ILE A 227 -18.93 18.15 -19.76
C ILE A 227 -18.87 18.19 -21.30
N GLU A 228 -19.49 19.19 -21.93
CA GLU A 228 -19.42 19.37 -23.39
C GLU A 228 -17.95 19.54 -23.84
N LEU A 229 -17.18 20.38 -23.14
CA LEU A 229 -15.75 20.55 -23.39
C LEU A 229 -14.98 19.22 -23.25
N LEU A 230 -15.27 18.43 -22.21
CA LEU A 230 -14.63 17.12 -22.01
C LEU A 230 -15.05 16.06 -23.05
N GLU A 231 -16.22 16.19 -23.65
CA GLU A 231 -16.67 15.32 -24.74
C GLU A 231 -16.04 15.72 -26.08
N GLU A 232 -15.77 17.01 -26.30
CA GLU A 232 -15.16 17.50 -27.54
C GLU A 232 -13.63 17.41 -27.56
N ALA A 233 -12.98 17.72 -26.44
CA ALA A 233 -11.53 17.89 -26.38
C ALA A 233 -10.84 16.93 -25.37
N GLY A 234 -11.60 16.18 -24.56
CA GLY A 234 -11.06 15.25 -23.58
C GLY A 234 -10.62 13.92 -24.19
N ASN A 235 -10.11 13.04 -23.33
CA ASN A 235 -9.74 11.68 -23.73
C ASN A 235 -10.98 10.77 -23.82
N ASP A 236 -10.96 9.81 -24.74
CA ASP A 236 -11.95 8.74 -24.81
C ASP A 236 -11.71 7.70 -23.71
N PHE A 237 -12.81 7.18 -23.13
CA PHE A 237 -12.71 6.08 -22.19
C PHE A 237 -12.35 4.76 -22.90
N SER A 238 -11.29 4.12 -22.42
CA SER A 238 -10.86 2.82 -22.92
C SER A 238 -10.36 1.95 -21.76
N ILE A 239 -11.06 0.85 -21.51
CA ILE A 239 -10.67 -0.11 -20.47
C ILE A 239 -9.29 -0.75 -20.74
N ASP A 240 -8.93 -0.95 -22.01
CA ASP A 240 -7.63 -1.50 -22.38
C ASP A 240 -6.50 -0.53 -22.05
N ARG A 241 -6.71 0.78 -22.21
CA ARG A 241 -5.76 1.82 -21.82
C ARG A 241 -5.66 1.93 -20.28
N VAL A 242 -6.78 1.76 -19.57
CA VAL A 242 -6.78 1.69 -18.10
C VAL A 242 -5.94 0.51 -17.63
N LYS A 243 -6.17 -0.69 -18.16
CA LYS A 243 -5.42 -1.90 -17.81
C LYS A 243 -3.92 -1.78 -18.13
N LYS A 244 -3.54 -1.03 -19.13
CA LYS A 244 -2.13 -0.75 -19.47
C LYS A 244 -1.50 0.36 -18.65
N GLY A 245 -2.25 1.03 -17.77
CA GLY A 245 -1.77 2.18 -16.99
C GLY A 245 -1.53 3.45 -17.84
N GLU A 246 -2.16 3.57 -19.00
CA GLU A 246 -2.07 4.71 -19.92
C GLU A 246 -3.15 5.76 -19.64
N LEU A 247 -4.27 5.34 -19.03
CA LEU A 247 -5.43 6.16 -18.71
C LEU A 247 -5.86 5.89 -17.27
N THR A 248 -6.16 6.95 -16.50
CA THR A 248 -6.78 6.83 -15.18
C THR A 248 -8.24 7.29 -15.23
N PRO A 249 -9.20 6.43 -14.81
CA PRO A 249 -10.56 6.88 -14.53
C PRO A 249 -10.58 7.78 -13.31
N VAL A 250 -11.19 8.96 -13.41
CA VAL A 250 -11.23 9.97 -12.35
C VAL A 250 -12.65 10.10 -11.81
N PHE A 251 -12.77 10.06 -10.50
CA PHE A 251 -14.03 10.19 -9.77
C PHE A 251 -13.93 11.36 -8.80
N PHE A 252 -14.97 12.18 -8.75
CA PHE A 252 -15.13 13.25 -7.77
C PHE A 252 -16.13 12.83 -6.69
N GLY A 253 -15.83 13.15 -5.41
CA GLY A 253 -16.72 12.80 -4.32
C GLY A 253 -16.26 13.34 -2.97
N SER A 254 -16.98 12.94 -1.90
CA SER A 254 -16.62 13.25 -0.52
C SER A 254 -16.77 12.02 0.34
N ALA A 255 -15.64 11.42 0.72
CA ALA A 255 -15.64 10.28 1.62
C ALA A 255 -16.25 10.63 3.00
N LEU A 256 -16.00 11.83 3.52
CA LEU A 256 -16.55 12.26 4.81
C LEU A 256 -18.08 12.36 4.76
N ALA A 257 -18.61 12.94 3.70
CA ALA A 257 -20.05 13.07 3.49
C ALA A 257 -20.71 11.78 2.98
N ASN A 258 -19.92 10.71 2.77
CA ASN A 258 -20.37 9.43 2.23
C ASN A 258 -21.01 9.57 0.85
N PHE A 259 -20.46 10.45 -0.01
CA PHE A 259 -21.04 10.82 -1.28
C PHE A 259 -20.13 10.45 -2.46
N GLY A 260 -20.71 9.86 -3.50
CA GLY A 260 -19.98 9.36 -4.67
C GLY A 260 -19.12 8.11 -4.39
N VAL A 261 -19.08 7.61 -3.15
CA VAL A 261 -18.22 6.48 -2.75
C VAL A 261 -18.79 5.14 -3.22
N GLU A 262 -20.09 4.95 -3.08
CA GLU A 262 -20.75 3.71 -3.52
C GLU A 262 -20.74 3.61 -5.05
N THR A 263 -21.04 4.70 -5.75
CA THR A 263 -20.96 4.78 -7.22
C THR A 263 -19.53 4.54 -7.72
N PHE A 264 -18.53 5.08 -7.00
CA PHE A 264 -17.12 4.77 -7.27
C PHE A 264 -16.85 3.28 -7.12
N LEU A 265 -17.27 2.63 -6.00
CA LEU A 265 -17.03 1.21 -5.76
C LEU A 265 -17.68 0.34 -6.84
N GLU A 266 -18.94 0.60 -7.20
CA GLU A 266 -19.66 -0.13 -8.25
C GLU A 266 -18.93 -0.07 -9.59
N THR A 267 -18.55 1.14 -10.01
CA THR A 267 -17.84 1.38 -11.28
C THR A 267 -16.42 0.82 -11.24
N TYR A 268 -15.72 0.98 -10.11
CA TYR A 268 -14.40 0.38 -9.91
C TYR A 268 -14.45 -1.14 -10.07
N LEU A 269 -15.39 -1.84 -9.43
CA LEU A 269 -15.51 -3.31 -9.52
C LEU A 269 -15.79 -3.80 -10.93
N GLN A 270 -16.49 -3.00 -11.74
CA GLN A 270 -16.74 -3.31 -13.14
C GLN A 270 -15.47 -3.27 -13.99
N PHE A 271 -14.55 -2.30 -13.73
CA PHE A 271 -13.39 -2.03 -14.58
C PHE A 271 -12.06 -2.48 -13.99
N ALA A 272 -12.00 -2.70 -12.68
CA ALA A 272 -10.77 -3.14 -12.01
C ALA A 272 -10.29 -4.51 -12.55
N PRO A 273 -8.98 -4.67 -12.73
CA PRO A 273 -8.43 -5.92 -13.22
C PRO A 273 -8.70 -7.08 -12.25
N GLN A 274 -8.86 -8.24 -12.85
CA GLN A 274 -8.81 -9.54 -12.16
C GLN A 274 -7.35 -9.81 -11.73
N PRO A 275 -7.10 -10.86 -10.91
CA PRO A 275 -5.75 -11.29 -10.59
C PRO A 275 -4.90 -11.48 -11.84
N GLN A 276 -3.75 -10.81 -11.87
CA GLN A 276 -2.86 -10.78 -13.03
C GLN A 276 -1.76 -11.84 -12.94
N PRO A 277 -1.28 -12.37 -14.09
CA PRO A 277 -0.09 -13.21 -14.13
C PRO A 277 1.12 -12.52 -13.53
N ARG A 278 2.06 -13.30 -12.95
CA ARG A 278 3.28 -12.77 -12.35
C ARG A 278 4.52 -13.50 -12.87
N LEU A 279 5.61 -12.76 -13.02
CA LEU A 279 6.89 -13.32 -13.44
C LEU A 279 7.64 -13.95 -12.26
N THR A 280 8.36 -15.03 -12.57
CA THR A 280 9.38 -15.61 -11.70
C THR A 280 10.72 -14.89 -11.91
N LYS A 281 11.73 -15.20 -11.07
CA LYS A 281 13.13 -14.74 -11.28
C LYS A 281 13.73 -15.20 -12.60
N GLN A 282 13.20 -16.27 -13.18
CA GLN A 282 13.61 -16.83 -14.46
C GLN A 282 12.76 -16.31 -15.64
N GLU A 283 11.93 -15.29 -15.40
CA GLU A 283 11.02 -14.69 -16.39
C GLU A 283 9.90 -15.64 -16.89
N ASP A 284 9.69 -16.79 -16.21
CA ASP A 284 8.54 -17.66 -16.49
C ASP A 284 7.24 -16.97 -16.00
N ILE A 285 6.17 -17.08 -16.77
CA ILE A 285 4.85 -16.55 -16.41
C ILE A 285 4.13 -17.56 -15.52
N VAL A 286 3.64 -17.09 -14.36
CA VAL A 286 2.76 -17.84 -13.47
C VAL A 286 1.34 -17.37 -13.71
N ASP A 287 0.53 -18.21 -14.34
CA ASP A 287 -0.89 -17.93 -14.62
C ASP A 287 -1.75 -18.18 -13.38
N PRO A 288 -2.69 -17.28 -13.03
CA PRO A 288 -3.56 -17.42 -11.86
C PRO A 288 -4.44 -18.68 -11.86
N VAL A 289 -4.88 -19.14 -13.03
CA VAL A 289 -5.83 -20.28 -13.17
C VAL A 289 -5.14 -21.59 -13.45
N GLU A 290 -4.17 -21.59 -14.39
CA GLU A 290 -3.57 -22.81 -14.92
C GLU A 290 -2.43 -23.35 -14.06
N THR A 291 -1.78 -22.47 -13.27
CA THR A 291 -0.65 -22.87 -12.41
C THR A 291 -1.16 -23.40 -11.05
N PRO A 292 -0.60 -24.50 -10.51
CA PRO A 292 -0.90 -24.95 -9.15
C PRO A 292 -0.67 -23.85 -8.12
N PHE A 293 -1.20 -24.03 -6.89
CA PHE A 293 -1.09 -23.03 -5.82
C PHE A 293 0.33 -22.49 -5.68
N SER A 294 0.43 -21.19 -5.75
CA SER A 294 1.61 -20.44 -5.38
C SER A 294 1.25 -19.10 -4.76
N GLY A 295 2.14 -18.60 -3.92
CA GLY A 295 2.00 -17.29 -3.30
C GLY A 295 3.33 -16.75 -2.80
N PHE A 296 3.36 -15.49 -2.43
CA PHE A 296 4.55 -14.87 -1.86
C PHE A 296 4.23 -14.04 -0.61
N VAL A 297 5.19 -14.02 0.31
CA VAL A 297 5.13 -13.25 1.55
C VAL A 297 5.49 -11.80 1.25
N PHE A 298 4.54 -10.87 1.35
CA PHE A 298 4.82 -9.45 1.13
C PHE A 298 4.96 -8.65 2.43
N LYS A 299 4.45 -9.20 3.54
CA LYS A 299 4.47 -8.55 4.85
C LYS A 299 4.57 -9.59 5.96
N ILE A 300 5.28 -9.22 7.03
CA ILE A 300 5.30 -9.98 8.29
C ILE A 300 4.97 -9.02 9.41
N GLN A 301 4.15 -9.45 10.36
CA GLN A 301 3.76 -8.65 11.50
C GLN A 301 3.69 -9.49 12.78
N ALA A 302 4.35 -9.01 13.83
CA ALA A 302 4.32 -9.62 15.15
C ALA A 302 3.45 -8.82 16.11
N ASN A 303 3.02 -9.49 17.19
CA ASN A 303 2.33 -8.88 18.34
C ASN A 303 1.06 -8.07 17.97
N MET A 304 0.34 -8.48 16.93
CA MET A 304 -0.94 -7.84 16.58
C MET A 304 -1.98 -7.95 17.69
N ASN A 305 -1.93 -9.03 18.48
CA ASN A 305 -2.70 -9.17 19.72
C ASN A 305 -1.76 -9.06 20.92
N PRO A 306 -1.88 -8.05 21.78
CA PRO A 306 -1.03 -7.92 22.98
C PRO A 306 -1.11 -9.10 23.95
N ALA A 307 -2.25 -9.83 23.96
CA ALA A 307 -2.46 -11.01 24.81
C ALA A 307 -1.80 -12.28 24.25
N HIS A 308 -1.57 -12.33 22.95
CA HIS A 308 -0.96 -13.46 22.26
C HIS A 308 0.23 -12.95 21.47
N ARG A 309 1.44 -13.41 21.82
CA ARG A 309 2.67 -13.06 21.07
C ARG A 309 2.70 -13.83 19.74
N ASP A 310 1.73 -13.54 18.88
CA ASP A 310 1.60 -14.13 17.57
C ASP A 310 2.45 -13.38 16.54
N ARG A 311 2.86 -14.09 15.50
CA ARG A 311 3.52 -13.55 14.34
C ARG A 311 2.80 -14.11 13.11
N ILE A 312 2.45 -13.22 12.18
CA ILE A 312 1.69 -13.56 10.98
C ILE A 312 2.49 -13.12 9.75
N ALA A 313 2.67 -14.05 8.81
CA ALA A 313 3.15 -13.76 7.47
C ALA A 313 1.95 -13.60 6.53
N PHE A 314 1.84 -12.43 5.89
CA PHE A 314 0.80 -12.12 4.92
C PHE A 314 1.26 -12.61 3.54
N VAL A 315 0.48 -13.49 2.95
CA VAL A 315 0.75 -14.12 1.67
C VAL A 315 -0.28 -13.70 0.65
N ARG A 316 0.16 -13.11 -0.46
CA ARG A 316 -0.64 -12.95 -1.67
C ARG A 316 -0.65 -14.27 -2.42
N ILE A 317 -1.81 -14.84 -2.67
CA ILE A 317 -1.97 -15.99 -3.55
C ILE A 317 -1.91 -15.50 -5.00
N VAL A 318 -0.97 -16.02 -5.77
CA VAL A 318 -0.74 -15.64 -7.17
C VAL A 318 -1.44 -16.60 -8.12
N SER A 319 -1.44 -17.91 -7.80
CA SER A 319 -2.03 -18.94 -8.66
C SER A 319 -2.72 -20.03 -7.88
N GLY A 320 -3.71 -20.66 -8.52
CA GLY A 320 -4.39 -21.84 -8.04
C GLY A 320 -5.28 -21.60 -6.82
N LYS A 321 -5.48 -22.67 -6.07
CA LYS A 321 -6.36 -22.72 -4.89
C LYS A 321 -5.57 -23.17 -3.67
N PHE A 322 -5.75 -22.46 -2.57
CA PHE A 322 -5.36 -22.86 -1.24
C PHE A 322 -6.48 -23.71 -0.61
N ASP A 323 -6.13 -24.88 -0.10
CA ASP A 323 -6.96 -25.70 0.76
C ASP A 323 -6.25 -25.94 2.09
N ARG A 324 -6.98 -25.80 3.20
CA ARG A 324 -6.43 -25.97 4.55
C ARG A 324 -5.82 -27.36 4.74
N GLY A 325 -4.57 -27.40 5.21
CA GLY A 325 -3.83 -28.64 5.42
C GLY A 325 -3.10 -29.16 4.20
N MET A 326 -3.11 -28.42 3.07
CA MET A 326 -2.32 -28.77 1.91
C MET A 326 -0.81 -28.76 2.20
N ASN A 327 -0.07 -29.58 1.48
CA ASN A 327 1.40 -29.59 1.53
C ASN A 327 1.95 -28.53 0.58
N VAL A 328 2.87 -27.74 1.06
CA VAL A 328 3.58 -26.71 0.29
C VAL A 328 5.07 -26.75 0.54
N THR A 329 5.82 -26.15 -0.36
CA THR A 329 7.28 -26.01 -0.26
C THR A 329 7.64 -24.54 -0.19
N LEU A 330 8.46 -24.16 0.79
CA LEU A 330 9.09 -22.85 0.87
C LEU A 330 10.28 -22.84 -0.06
N SER A 331 10.21 -22.08 -1.16
CA SER A 331 11.19 -22.17 -2.26
C SER A 331 12.61 -21.85 -1.81
N ARG A 332 12.81 -20.81 -0.98
CA ARG A 332 14.13 -20.41 -0.49
C ARG A 332 14.87 -21.56 0.21
N THR A 333 14.19 -22.35 1.05
CA THR A 333 14.82 -23.40 1.87
C THR A 333 14.63 -24.81 1.31
N GLY A 334 13.69 -25.01 0.39
CA GLY A 334 13.28 -26.31 -0.12
C GLY A 334 12.51 -27.17 0.91
N LYS A 335 12.17 -26.62 2.08
CA LYS A 335 11.42 -27.35 3.11
C LYS A 335 9.93 -27.43 2.77
N SER A 336 9.38 -28.64 2.90
CA SER A 336 7.94 -28.88 2.74
C SER A 336 7.25 -28.97 4.09
N PHE A 337 6.03 -28.42 4.19
CA PHE A 337 5.22 -28.42 5.40
C PHE A 337 3.73 -28.29 5.07
N LYS A 338 2.87 -28.51 6.06
CA LYS A 338 1.42 -28.35 5.92
C LYS A 338 0.96 -26.96 6.32
N LEU A 339 0.12 -26.31 5.50
CA LEU A 339 -0.57 -25.07 5.82
C LEU A 339 -1.83 -25.36 6.64
N SER A 340 -1.70 -25.43 7.97
CA SER A 340 -2.80 -25.79 8.88
C SER A 340 -3.41 -24.62 9.66
N GLN A 341 -2.63 -23.60 9.95
CA GLN A 341 -3.05 -22.41 10.70
C GLN A 341 -3.04 -21.20 9.79
N THR A 342 -4.13 -20.98 9.11
CA THR A 342 -4.34 -19.88 8.16
C THR A 342 -5.51 -19.04 8.60
N THR A 343 -5.34 -17.73 8.51
CA THR A 343 -6.36 -16.74 8.88
C THR A 343 -6.69 -15.84 7.70
N GLN A 344 -7.93 -15.35 7.68
CA GLN A 344 -8.41 -14.31 6.80
C GLN A 344 -8.72 -13.06 7.64
N PHE A 345 -8.64 -11.91 7.01
CA PHE A 345 -8.79 -10.62 7.68
C PHE A 345 -10.14 -10.01 7.28
N LEU A 346 -11.18 -10.22 8.09
CA LEU A 346 -12.50 -9.63 7.92
C LEU A 346 -12.60 -8.42 8.85
N ALA A 347 -12.29 -7.25 8.33
CA ALA A 347 -12.32 -5.99 9.09
C ALA A 347 -11.65 -6.12 10.48
N ASP A 348 -12.45 -6.16 11.56
CA ASP A 348 -11.96 -6.28 12.94
C ASP A 348 -11.68 -7.72 13.39
N ASP A 349 -12.18 -8.73 12.65
CA ASP A 349 -12.13 -10.13 13.05
C ASP A 349 -11.16 -10.94 12.19
N ARG A 350 -10.53 -11.95 12.84
CA ARG A 350 -9.71 -12.96 12.19
C ARG A 350 -10.46 -14.26 12.18
N GLU A 351 -10.80 -14.73 11.00
CA GLU A 351 -11.43 -16.03 10.83
C GLU A 351 -10.47 -17.05 10.26
N MET A 352 -10.66 -18.32 10.66
CA MET A 352 -9.91 -19.43 10.09
C MET A 352 -10.40 -19.72 8.68
N VAL A 353 -9.49 -19.64 7.70
CA VAL A 353 -9.78 -19.87 6.29
C VAL A 353 -9.64 -21.36 5.97
N SER A 354 -10.67 -21.93 5.35
CA SER A 354 -10.63 -23.29 4.78
C SER A 354 -10.13 -23.29 3.34
N GLU A 355 -10.50 -22.28 2.55
CA GLU A 355 -10.21 -22.15 1.12
C GLU A 355 -9.93 -20.70 0.74
N ALA A 356 -9.02 -20.51 -0.19
CA ALA A 356 -8.74 -19.22 -0.83
C ALA A 356 -8.19 -19.46 -2.25
N VAL A 357 -8.28 -18.47 -3.12
CA VAL A 357 -7.85 -18.61 -4.52
C VAL A 357 -6.89 -17.48 -4.91
N ALA A 358 -6.31 -17.60 -6.11
CA ALA A 358 -5.49 -16.51 -6.66
C ALA A 358 -6.25 -15.17 -6.58
N GLY A 359 -5.53 -14.14 -6.15
CA GLY A 359 -6.12 -12.84 -5.83
C GLY A 359 -6.35 -12.61 -4.33
N ASP A 360 -6.59 -13.65 -3.55
CA ASP A 360 -6.80 -13.51 -2.10
C ASP A 360 -5.49 -13.29 -1.34
N ILE A 361 -5.64 -12.73 -0.14
CA ILE A 361 -4.56 -12.58 0.83
C ILE A 361 -4.90 -13.41 2.06
N ILE A 362 -3.96 -14.25 2.48
CA ILE A 362 -4.09 -15.07 3.68
C ILE A 362 -2.97 -14.76 4.67
N GLY A 363 -3.26 -14.90 5.96
CA GLY A 363 -2.27 -14.85 7.02
C GLY A 363 -1.83 -16.26 7.42
N LEU A 364 -0.53 -16.48 7.46
CA LEU A 364 0.06 -17.72 7.95
C LEU A 364 0.66 -17.48 9.33
N HIS A 365 0.31 -18.34 10.30
CA HIS A 365 1.00 -18.31 11.58
C HIS A 365 2.49 -18.61 11.37
N ASP A 366 3.35 -17.75 11.89
CA ASP A 366 4.79 -17.81 11.68
C ASP A 366 5.54 -17.95 13.02
N VAL A 367 6.33 -19.01 13.13
CA VAL A 367 7.24 -19.25 14.25
C VAL A 367 8.66 -18.74 13.99
N GLY A 368 8.84 -17.91 12.96
CA GLY A 368 10.13 -17.32 12.55
C GLY A 368 10.75 -17.98 11.31
N ASN A 369 9.96 -18.72 10.54
CA ASN A 369 10.44 -19.43 9.34
C ASN A 369 10.37 -18.58 8.07
N TYR A 370 9.39 -17.67 7.99
CA TYR A 370 9.16 -16.86 6.79
C TYR A 370 9.99 -15.58 6.78
N GLN A 371 10.31 -15.16 5.57
CA GLN A 371 10.91 -13.87 5.26
C GLN A 371 10.06 -13.13 4.22
N ILE A 372 10.11 -11.81 4.24
CA ILE A 372 9.50 -11.00 3.19
C ILE A 372 10.17 -11.35 1.86
N GLY A 373 9.35 -11.59 0.82
CA GLY A 373 9.80 -12.07 -0.49
C GLY A 373 9.79 -13.59 -0.66
N ASP A 374 9.59 -14.37 0.41
CA ASP A 374 9.52 -15.83 0.30
C ASP A 374 8.39 -16.27 -0.63
N THR A 375 8.70 -17.20 -1.52
CA THR A 375 7.73 -17.88 -2.39
C THR A 375 7.35 -19.24 -1.81
N ILE A 376 6.05 -19.54 -1.82
CA ILE A 376 5.45 -20.79 -1.35
C ILE A 376 4.74 -21.44 -2.53
N THR A 377 5.00 -22.72 -2.80
CA THR A 377 4.40 -23.45 -3.95
C THR A 377 3.90 -24.84 -3.53
N SER A 378 2.85 -25.32 -4.17
CA SER A 378 2.41 -26.73 -4.05
C SER A 378 2.90 -27.63 -5.19
N GLY A 379 3.49 -27.03 -6.22
CA GLY A 379 3.96 -27.73 -7.43
C GLY A 379 5.47 -27.58 -7.64
N LYS A 380 5.84 -27.26 -8.88
CA LYS A 380 7.24 -26.98 -9.27
C LYS A 380 7.81 -25.86 -8.40
N LYS A 381 9.04 -26.04 -7.96
CA LYS A 381 9.77 -25.02 -7.20
C LYS A 381 10.23 -23.89 -8.13
N PHE A 382 9.88 -22.65 -7.79
CA PHE A 382 10.37 -21.42 -8.41
C PHE A 382 10.35 -20.29 -7.35
N GLU A 383 10.90 -19.14 -7.69
CA GLU A 383 10.83 -17.93 -6.86
C GLU A 383 10.30 -16.77 -7.70
N PHE A 384 9.41 -15.97 -7.10
CA PHE A 384 9.00 -14.71 -7.71
C PHE A 384 10.14 -13.69 -7.67
N GLU A 385 10.04 -12.64 -8.50
CA GLU A 385 10.95 -11.50 -8.44
C GLU A 385 11.04 -10.94 -7.01
N ALA A 386 12.23 -10.48 -6.66
CA ALA A 386 12.50 -9.91 -5.34
C ALA A 386 11.63 -8.66 -5.09
N LEU A 387 11.18 -8.50 -3.85
CA LEU A 387 10.56 -7.27 -3.43
C LEU A 387 11.62 -6.18 -3.25
N PRO A 388 11.32 -4.93 -3.62
CA PRO A 388 12.26 -3.83 -3.48
C PRO A 388 12.64 -3.59 -2.01
N GLN A 389 13.91 -3.28 -1.79
CA GLN A 389 14.45 -2.86 -0.50
C GLN A 389 15.07 -1.47 -0.67
N PHE A 390 14.78 -0.56 0.27
CA PHE A 390 15.29 0.80 0.21
C PHE A 390 16.61 0.92 0.97
N THR A 391 17.53 1.70 0.42
CA THR A 391 18.74 2.09 1.13
C THR A 391 18.37 3.07 2.25
N PRO A 392 18.77 2.82 3.52
CA PRO A 392 18.54 3.76 4.61
C PRO A 392 19.30 5.07 4.41
N GLU A 393 18.72 6.14 4.93
CA GLU A 393 19.30 7.49 4.90
C GLU A 393 19.72 7.99 6.30
N LEU A 394 19.23 7.31 7.35
CA LEU A 394 19.54 7.64 8.74
C LEU A 394 20.03 6.40 9.46
N PHE A 395 21.07 6.56 10.29
CA PHE A 395 21.68 5.47 11.05
C PHE A 395 21.83 5.84 12.52
N MET A 396 21.46 4.92 13.41
CA MET A 396 21.57 5.09 14.85
C MET A 396 22.20 3.85 15.49
N LYS A 397 23.17 4.06 16.36
CA LYS A 397 23.66 3.06 17.30
C LYS A 397 22.63 2.89 18.40
N VAL A 398 22.26 1.64 18.71
CA VAL A 398 21.18 1.36 19.65
C VAL A 398 21.64 0.41 20.73
N THR A 399 21.32 0.77 21.98
CA THR A 399 21.65 -0.03 23.17
C THR A 399 20.46 -0.09 24.12
N ALA A 400 20.36 -1.19 24.89
CA ALA A 400 19.39 -1.25 25.97
C ALA A 400 19.87 -0.39 27.15
N LYS A 401 18.98 0.48 27.70
CA LYS A 401 19.31 1.26 28.92
C LYS A 401 19.54 0.34 30.14
N ASN A 402 18.88 -0.81 30.17
CA ASN A 402 19.04 -1.79 31.25
C ASN A 402 19.69 -3.07 30.72
N VAL A 403 20.91 -3.35 31.18
CA VAL A 403 21.72 -4.52 30.77
C VAL A 403 21.00 -5.85 31.10
N MET A 404 20.18 -5.90 32.15
CA MET A 404 19.41 -7.09 32.50
C MET A 404 18.34 -7.47 31.48
N LYS A 405 17.97 -6.54 30.59
CA LYS A 405 16.97 -6.75 29.54
C LYS A 405 17.60 -7.08 28.17
N GLN A 406 18.88 -7.40 28.11
CA GLN A 406 19.62 -7.65 26.86
C GLN A 406 18.96 -8.74 25.98
N LYS A 407 18.46 -9.83 26.62
CA LYS A 407 17.76 -10.89 25.88
C LYS A 407 16.48 -10.39 25.19
N HIS A 408 15.69 -9.56 25.87
CA HIS A 408 14.48 -8.97 25.30
C HIS A 408 14.83 -7.94 24.22
N PHE A 409 15.91 -7.20 24.41
CA PHE A 409 16.45 -6.25 23.44
C PHE A 409 16.78 -6.92 22.10
N HIS A 410 17.61 -7.97 22.14
CA HIS A 410 17.95 -8.71 20.91
C HIS A 410 16.71 -9.35 20.25
N LYS A 411 15.81 -9.93 21.05
CA LYS A 411 14.57 -10.49 20.52
C LYS A 411 13.71 -9.43 19.81
N GLY A 412 13.51 -8.28 20.45
CA GLY A 412 12.72 -7.18 19.89
C GLY A 412 13.31 -6.66 18.58
N ILE A 413 14.63 -6.42 18.56
CA ILE A 413 15.32 -5.99 17.34
C ILE A 413 15.12 -7.00 16.21
N LEU A 414 15.40 -8.28 16.45
CA LEU A 414 15.28 -9.31 15.42
C LEU A 414 13.85 -9.38 14.83
N GLN A 415 12.83 -9.29 15.67
CA GLN A 415 11.45 -9.32 15.21
C GLN A 415 11.10 -8.08 14.38
N LEU A 416 11.44 -6.87 14.84
CA LEU A 416 11.17 -5.63 14.11
C LEU A 416 11.93 -5.53 12.78
N VAL A 417 13.16 -6.05 12.74
CA VAL A 417 13.95 -6.17 11.49
C VAL A 417 13.33 -7.18 10.53
N GLN A 418 12.80 -8.30 11.03
CA GLN A 418 12.14 -9.29 10.20
C GLN A 418 10.80 -8.82 9.63
N GLU A 419 10.11 -7.92 10.35
CA GLU A 419 8.93 -7.21 9.83
C GLU A 419 9.29 -6.17 8.75
N GLY A 420 10.57 -5.85 8.58
CA GLY A 420 11.05 -4.81 7.68
C GLY A 420 10.73 -3.39 8.16
N ALA A 421 10.43 -3.21 9.44
CA ALA A 421 10.17 -1.91 10.03
C ALA A 421 11.43 -1.04 10.11
N ILE A 422 12.59 -1.69 10.19
CA ILE A 422 13.92 -1.05 10.31
C ILE A 422 14.99 -2.01 9.80
N GLN A 423 16.10 -1.49 9.30
CA GLN A 423 17.23 -2.30 8.86
C GLN A 423 18.28 -2.45 9.96
N TYR A 424 19.00 -3.58 9.93
CA TYR A 424 19.94 -3.97 10.97
C TYR A 424 21.34 -4.09 10.42
N TYR A 425 22.29 -3.54 11.16
CA TYR A 425 23.72 -3.65 10.93
C TYR A 425 24.43 -3.92 12.25
N LYS A 426 25.61 -4.56 12.19
CA LYS A 426 26.50 -4.75 13.31
C LYS A 426 27.93 -4.34 12.95
N THR A 427 28.67 -3.73 13.89
CA THR A 427 30.10 -3.47 13.73
C THR A 427 30.90 -4.78 13.75
N LEU A 428 32.06 -4.81 13.07
CA LEU A 428 32.84 -6.05 12.92
C LEU A 428 33.43 -6.58 14.23
N HIS A 429 33.92 -5.70 15.11
CA HIS A 429 34.65 -6.10 16.33
C HIS A 429 33.78 -6.16 17.58
N LEU A 430 33.00 -5.11 17.81
CA LEU A 430 32.26 -4.97 19.06
C LEU A 430 30.83 -5.50 18.97
N GLU A 431 30.42 -5.94 17.77
CA GLU A 431 29.05 -6.37 17.47
C GLU A 431 27.98 -5.36 17.93
N GLU A 432 28.36 -4.09 17.93
CA GLU A 432 27.43 -3.01 18.28
C GLU A 432 26.32 -2.93 17.26
N VAL A 433 25.10 -2.79 17.75
CA VAL A 433 23.91 -2.72 16.89
C VAL A 433 23.76 -1.33 16.33
N ILE A 434 23.72 -1.25 15.01
CA ILE A 434 23.35 -0.05 14.25
C ILE A 434 22.05 -0.35 13.51
N LEU A 435 21.09 0.55 13.65
CA LEU A 435 19.82 0.48 12.92
C LEU A 435 19.81 1.55 11.84
N GLY A 436 19.29 1.17 10.66
CA GLY A 436 19.09 2.06 9.52
C GLY A 436 17.61 2.28 9.24
N ALA A 437 17.22 3.50 8.89
CA ALA A 437 15.87 3.88 8.54
C ALA A 437 15.86 4.88 7.36
N VAL A 438 14.75 4.94 6.64
CA VAL A 438 14.52 5.96 5.60
C VAL A 438 14.19 7.31 6.25
N GLY A 439 13.46 7.31 7.38
CA GLY A 439 13.06 8.53 8.06
C GLY A 439 13.05 8.42 9.57
N GLN A 440 12.97 9.57 10.22
CA GLN A 440 13.04 9.72 11.69
C GLN A 440 11.87 9.02 12.40
N LEU A 441 10.68 9.05 11.79
CA LEU A 441 9.48 8.48 12.40
C LEU A 441 9.59 6.95 12.58
N GLN A 442 10.35 6.25 11.73
CA GLN A 442 10.60 4.82 11.91
C GLN A 442 11.36 4.53 13.22
N PHE A 443 12.31 5.39 13.61
CA PHE A 443 13.01 5.25 14.90
C PHE A 443 12.09 5.53 16.09
N GLU A 444 11.18 6.50 15.99
CA GLU A 444 10.20 6.77 17.04
C GLU A 444 9.22 5.60 17.22
N VAL A 445 8.78 5.01 16.12
CA VAL A 445 7.96 3.79 16.13
C VAL A 445 8.74 2.62 16.73
N PHE A 446 10.00 2.45 16.35
CA PHE A 446 10.88 1.43 16.91
C PHE A 446 11.03 1.60 18.43
N GLU A 447 11.33 2.80 18.95
CA GLU A 447 11.46 3.08 20.38
C GLU A 447 10.15 2.77 21.13
N HIS A 448 9.02 3.25 20.57
CA HIS A 448 7.69 2.99 21.14
C HIS A 448 7.38 1.50 21.24
N ARG A 449 7.63 0.73 20.18
CA ARG A 449 7.40 -0.71 20.13
C ARG A 449 8.33 -1.47 21.07
N MET A 450 9.63 -1.12 21.13
CA MET A 450 10.60 -1.71 22.06
C MET A 450 10.15 -1.54 23.51
N LYS A 451 9.64 -0.37 23.88
CA LYS A 451 9.13 -0.09 25.22
C LYS A 451 7.84 -0.84 25.52
N ASN A 452 6.85 -0.77 24.65
CA ASN A 452 5.49 -1.25 24.95
C ASN A 452 5.29 -2.75 24.68
N GLU A 453 5.93 -3.31 23.65
CA GLU A 453 5.78 -4.73 23.27
C GLU A 453 6.84 -5.61 23.93
N TYR A 454 8.08 -5.10 24.06
CA TYR A 454 9.23 -5.87 24.57
C TYR A 454 9.66 -5.46 25.99
N ASN A 455 9.06 -4.37 26.52
CA ASN A 455 9.38 -3.81 27.83
C ASN A 455 10.88 -3.45 27.96
N VAL A 456 11.45 -2.83 26.91
CA VAL A 456 12.86 -2.41 26.85
C VAL A 456 12.94 -0.94 26.51
N ASP A 457 13.52 -0.13 27.41
CA ASP A 457 13.93 1.22 27.10
C ASP A 457 15.27 1.21 26.36
N VAL A 458 15.32 1.86 25.22
CA VAL A 458 16.52 1.94 24.37
C VAL A 458 17.17 3.34 24.43
N ARG A 459 18.48 3.38 24.22
CA ARG A 459 19.23 4.59 23.93
C ARG A 459 19.66 4.54 22.49
N MET A 460 19.39 5.60 21.75
CA MET A 460 19.72 5.75 20.34
C MET A 460 20.67 6.95 20.16
N GLU A 461 21.77 6.73 19.46
CA GLU A 461 22.80 7.74 19.19
C GLU A 461 23.06 7.80 17.69
N PRO A 462 22.98 8.99 17.05
CA PRO A 462 23.29 9.13 15.61
C PRO A 462 24.73 8.70 15.31
N VAL A 463 24.93 7.98 14.21
CA VAL A 463 26.25 7.50 13.77
C VAL A 463 26.95 8.51 12.87
N GLY A 464 26.24 9.51 12.34
CA GLY A 464 26.79 10.52 11.43
C GLY A 464 26.95 10.07 9.98
N THR A 465 26.62 8.83 9.66
CA THR A 465 26.55 8.31 8.28
C THR A 465 25.16 8.44 7.69
N LYS A 466 25.07 8.58 6.35
CA LYS A 466 23.81 8.78 5.63
C LYS A 466 23.63 7.86 4.42
N ILE A 467 24.68 7.15 4.01
CA ILE A 467 24.68 6.37 2.79
C ILE A 467 25.20 4.97 3.10
N ALA A 468 24.43 3.94 2.73
CA ALA A 468 24.87 2.56 2.75
C ALA A 468 25.20 2.08 1.33
N ARG A 469 26.29 1.32 1.20
CA ARG A 469 26.69 0.65 -0.03
C ARG A 469 27.11 -0.79 0.27
N TRP A 470 26.49 -1.72 -0.41
CA TRP A 470 26.85 -3.13 -0.37
C TRP A 470 28.03 -3.39 -1.29
N ILE A 471 28.72 -4.49 -1.08
CA ILE A 471 29.96 -4.84 -1.76
C ILE A 471 29.72 -6.11 -2.56
N GLU A 472 30.10 -6.12 -3.85
CA GLU A 472 29.97 -7.32 -4.70
C GLU A 472 31.13 -8.30 -4.46
N ASN A 473 32.35 -7.78 -4.24
CA ASN A 473 33.59 -8.54 -4.12
C ASN A 473 34.15 -8.43 -2.70
N GLU A 474 33.48 -9.07 -1.75
CA GLU A 474 33.81 -8.97 -0.32
C GLU A 474 35.21 -9.49 0.01
N GLU A 475 35.77 -10.42 -0.79
CA GLU A 475 37.13 -10.97 -0.65
C GLU A 475 38.23 -9.93 -0.80
N ASP A 476 37.97 -8.83 -1.50
CA ASP A 476 38.94 -7.76 -1.73
C ASP A 476 38.94 -6.71 -0.60
N VAL A 477 37.98 -6.78 0.31
CA VAL A 477 37.80 -5.80 1.38
C VAL A 477 38.79 -6.02 2.51
N LYS A 478 39.51 -4.95 2.85
CA LYS A 478 40.36 -4.89 4.05
C LYS A 478 39.76 -3.93 5.07
N GLU A 479 39.85 -4.30 6.32
CA GLU A 479 39.34 -3.51 7.43
C GLU A 479 39.99 -2.11 7.51
N SER A 480 41.26 -2.02 7.10
CA SER A 480 42.02 -0.77 6.97
C SER A 480 41.42 0.22 5.96
N MET A 481 40.48 -0.20 5.12
CA MET A 481 39.74 0.67 4.19
C MET A 481 38.70 1.54 4.89
N SER A 482 38.30 1.19 6.12
CA SER A 482 37.48 2.06 6.96
C SER A 482 38.23 3.34 7.32
N SER A 483 37.52 4.46 7.37
CA SER A 483 38.10 5.78 7.70
C SER A 483 37.18 6.53 8.66
N GLY A 484 37.57 7.71 9.14
CA GLY A 484 36.70 8.54 9.96
C GLY A 484 35.41 9.01 9.26
N ARG A 485 35.29 8.81 7.93
CA ARG A 485 34.12 9.17 7.10
C ARG A 485 33.40 7.96 6.51
N SER A 486 33.87 6.75 6.83
CA SER A 486 33.27 5.49 6.39
C SER A 486 33.42 4.43 7.46
N MET A 487 32.40 3.62 7.64
CA MET A 487 32.36 2.53 8.61
C MET A 487 32.00 1.24 7.89
N LEU A 488 32.81 0.18 8.08
CA LEU A 488 32.51 -1.15 7.59
C LEU A 488 31.68 -1.90 8.64
N VAL A 489 30.53 -2.42 8.21
CA VAL A 489 29.58 -3.14 9.05
C VAL A 489 29.08 -4.39 8.33
N LYS A 490 28.37 -5.26 9.03
CA LYS A 490 27.64 -6.39 8.46
C LYS A 490 26.14 -6.16 8.56
N ASP A 491 25.40 -6.47 7.49
CA ASP A 491 23.94 -6.50 7.53
C ASP A 491 23.39 -7.75 8.25
N ARG A 492 22.06 -7.92 8.26
CA ARG A 492 21.41 -9.08 8.91
C ARG A 492 21.71 -10.44 8.25
N TYR A 493 22.27 -10.45 7.06
CA TYR A 493 22.66 -11.64 6.31
C TYR A 493 24.17 -11.90 6.34
N ASP A 494 24.89 -11.12 7.17
CA ASP A 494 26.35 -11.11 7.28
C ASP A 494 27.10 -10.56 6.05
N ASN A 495 26.39 -9.94 5.08
CA ASN A 495 27.03 -9.25 3.97
C ASN A 495 27.76 -7.99 4.44
N LEU A 496 28.93 -7.70 3.83
CA LEU A 496 29.69 -6.51 4.13
C LEU A 496 29.05 -5.26 3.50
N VAL A 497 28.96 -4.20 4.29
CA VAL A 497 28.36 -2.91 3.91
C VAL A 497 29.21 -1.77 4.39
N PHE A 498 29.52 -0.81 3.50
CA PHE A 498 30.10 0.46 3.92
C PHE A 498 28.98 1.49 4.22
N LEU A 499 29.05 2.09 5.38
CA LEU A 499 28.25 3.27 5.74
C LEU A 499 29.12 4.51 5.56
N PHE A 500 28.71 5.46 4.71
CA PHE A 500 29.42 6.70 4.40
C PHE A 500 28.72 7.91 4.98
N GLU A 501 29.51 8.94 5.34
CA GLU A 501 29.01 10.21 5.83
C GLU A 501 28.16 10.96 4.77
N ASN A 502 28.62 10.96 3.51
CA ASN A 502 27.99 11.67 2.40
C ASN A 502 28.53 11.15 1.04
N ASP A 503 27.98 11.69 -0.07
CA ASP A 503 28.39 11.32 -1.44
C ASP A 503 29.87 11.61 -1.73
N PHE A 504 30.43 12.67 -1.12
CA PHE A 504 31.85 12.96 -1.29
C PHE A 504 32.72 11.86 -0.68
N ALA A 505 32.37 11.39 0.51
CA ALA A 505 33.07 10.28 1.16
C ALA A 505 32.99 8.98 0.33
N THR A 506 31.80 8.71 -0.28
CA THR A 506 31.61 7.57 -1.17
C THR A 506 32.50 7.64 -2.41
N ARG A 507 32.53 8.79 -3.10
CA ARG A 507 33.39 8.99 -4.29
C ARG A 507 34.87 8.92 -3.93
N TRP A 508 35.28 9.59 -2.86
CA TRP A 508 36.66 9.54 -2.40
C TRP A 508 37.13 8.13 -2.06
N PHE A 509 36.24 7.32 -1.43
CA PHE A 509 36.52 5.91 -1.17
C PHE A 509 36.69 5.12 -2.46
N GLN A 510 35.81 5.33 -3.44
CA GLN A 510 35.84 4.64 -4.73
C GLN A 510 37.08 4.99 -5.55
N ASP A 511 37.52 6.26 -5.51
CA ASP A 511 38.75 6.73 -6.16
C ASP A 511 40.02 6.11 -5.54
N LYS A 512 39.98 5.84 -4.23
CA LYS A 512 41.08 5.23 -3.49
C LYS A 512 41.13 3.70 -3.62
N ASN A 513 40.00 3.09 -3.81
CA ASN A 513 39.81 1.63 -3.86
C ASN A 513 38.99 1.24 -5.12
N PRO A 514 39.54 1.47 -6.32
CA PRO A 514 38.81 1.22 -7.56
C PRO A 514 38.49 -0.27 -7.79
N GLU A 515 39.19 -1.16 -7.08
CA GLU A 515 38.95 -2.60 -7.08
C GLU A 515 37.63 -2.98 -6.36
N ILE A 516 37.17 -2.18 -5.42
CA ILE A 516 35.95 -2.47 -4.64
C ILE A 516 34.71 -2.03 -5.42
N ARG A 517 33.83 -2.98 -5.73
CA ARG A 517 32.57 -2.72 -6.43
C ARG A 517 31.44 -2.51 -5.44
N LEU A 518 30.93 -1.27 -5.43
CA LEU A 518 29.85 -0.86 -4.56
C LEU A 518 28.52 -0.79 -5.31
N TYR A 519 27.45 -1.28 -4.69
CA TYR A 519 26.09 -1.11 -5.19
C TYR A 519 25.13 -0.60 -4.11
N SER A 520 24.02 -0.01 -4.52
CA SER A 520 22.91 0.38 -3.64
C SER A 520 21.76 -0.62 -3.81
N LEU A 521 21.00 -0.85 -2.75
CA LEU A 521 19.66 -1.39 -2.88
C LEU A 521 18.78 -0.37 -3.59
N LEU A 522 17.70 -0.82 -4.22
CA LEU A 522 16.81 0.05 -5.01
C LEU A 522 16.21 1.21 -4.20
#